data_c7273be6f5d4604565a40f0b9c2432d7
#
_entry.id   c7273be6f5d4604565a40f0b9c2432d7
#
_cell.length_a   1.000
_cell.length_b   1.000
_cell.length_c   1.000
_cell.angle_alpha   90.00
_cell.angle_beta   90.00
_cell.angle_gamma   90.00
#
_symmetry.space_group_name_H-M   'P 1'
#
loop_
_entity.id
_entity.type
_entity.pdbx_description
1 polymer ?
#
loop_
_entity_poly.entity_id
_entity_poly.type
_entity_poly.pdbx_seq_one_letter_code
_entity_poly.pdbx_strand_id
1 'polypeptide(L)'
;LTNERLKNVMLQLDDDLSDVNQVHSLLSNDINLVLSRYKNENWYNYQAAQRMNEYTVSNSFIDTIVYVDNKTDSILSSGKHVYKEDGIYYVYTGTHYLPFPMMQYTDSNKSQLIFLSDETSSLLLYLPYNSNVESYSIFYVISAKDLQTTLETGSFNGITSACLVTSDNRIVSGIHTDTIRPYLDGLVKE
;
A
#
# COMPACT_ATOMS: atom_id res chain seq x y z
N LEU A 1 27.32 -13.74 -4.30
CA LEU A 1 26.35 -13.54 -5.40
C LEU A 1 24.92 -13.39 -4.88
N THR A 2 24.43 -14.29 -4.01
CA THR A 2 23.05 -14.25 -3.49
C THR A 2 22.82 -13.06 -2.57
N ASN A 3 23.75 -12.75 -1.67
CA ASN A 3 23.64 -11.63 -0.74
C ASN A 3 23.63 -10.25 -1.42
N GLU A 4 24.40 -10.08 -2.49
CA GLU A 4 24.39 -8.83 -3.27
C GLU A 4 23.07 -8.62 -3.98
N ARG A 5 22.45 -9.68 -4.48
CA ARG A 5 21.16 -9.62 -5.16
C ARG A 5 20.02 -9.28 -4.20
N LEU A 6 19.98 -9.93 -3.05
CA LEU A 6 19.02 -9.58 -2.00
C LEU A 6 19.18 -8.12 -1.57
N LYS A 7 20.43 -7.66 -1.43
CA LYS A 7 20.71 -6.25 -1.13
C LYS A 7 20.17 -5.31 -2.20
N ASN A 8 20.32 -5.66 -3.48
CA ASN A 8 19.81 -4.84 -4.58
C ASN A 8 18.27 -4.78 -4.58
N VAL A 9 17.59 -5.90 -4.32
CA VAL A 9 16.12 -5.93 -4.17
C VAL A 9 15.68 -5.06 -2.99
N MET A 10 16.37 -5.15 -1.85
CA MET A 10 16.07 -4.32 -0.69
C MET A 10 16.27 -2.84 -1.00
N LEU A 11 17.37 -2.47 -1.67
CA LEU A 11 17.61 -1.08 -2.07
C LEU A 11 16.52 -0.56 -3.03
N GLN A 12 16.09 -1.38 -3.98
CA GLN A 12 15.01 -1.01 -4.89
C GLN A 12 13.69 -0.79 -4.13
N LEU A 13 13.34 -1.66 -3.20
CA LEU A 13 12.14 -1.49 -2.38
C LEU A 13 12.23 -0.25 -1.48
N ASP A 14 13.40 0.04 -0.93
CA ASP A 14 13.63 1.26 -0.15
C ASP A 14 13.47 2.52 -1.01
N ASP A 15 13.98 2.50 -2.25
CA ASP A 15 13.81 3.59 -3.22
C ASP A 15 12.33 3.77 -3.59
N ASP A 16 11.61 2.68 -3.91
CA ASP A 16 10.19 2.71 -4.24
C ASP A 16 9.35 3.26 -3.06
N LEU A 17 9.65 2.86 -1.81
CA LEU A 17 8.99 3.41 -0.62
C LEU A 17 9.38 4.87 -0.36
N SER A 18 10.60 5.27 -0.69
CA SER A 18 11.04 6.67 -0.63
C SER A 18 10.22 7.54 -1.60
N ASP A 19 9.97 7.04 -2.80
CA ASP A 19 9.12 7.73 -3.79
C ASP A 19 7.67 7.86 -3.29
N VAL A 20 7.12 6.84 -2.64
CA VAL A 20 5.81 6.93 -1.98
C VAL A 20 5.80 8.01 -0.90
N ASN A 21 6.87 8.13 -0.10
CA ASN A 21 6.99 9.18 0.91
C ASN A 21 7.08 10.59 0.28
N GLN A 22 7.71 10.74 -0.88
CA GLN A 22 7.70 12.01 -1.63
C GLN A 22 6.29 12.36 -2.10
N VAL A 23 5.58 11.40 -2.70
CA VAL A 23 4.17 11.57 -3.08
C VAL A 23 3.32 11.95 -1.87
N HIS A 24 3.54 11.31 -0.73
CA HIS A 24 2.84 11.65 0.52
C HIS A 24 3.08 13.10 0.95
N SER A 25 4.31 13.56 0.90
CA SER A 25 4.66 14.95 1.24
C SER A 25 3.98 15.96 0.31
N LEU A 26 3.90 15.66 -0.97
CA LEU A 26 3.24 16.50 -1.96
C LEU A 26 1.72 16.51 -1.76
N LEU A 27 1.10 15.35 -1.58
CA LEU A 27 -0.34 15.21 -1.37
C LEU A 27 -0.81 15.85 -0.06
N SER A 28 -0.05 15.71 1.01
CA SER A 28 -0.41 16.28 2.32
C SER A 28 -0.58 17.80 2.28
N ASN A 29 0.14 18.45 1.34
CA ASN A 29 0.11 19.89 1.13
C ASN A 29 -0.65 20.31 -0.14
N ASP A 30 -1.24 19.37 -0.88
CA ASP A 30 -1.96 19.69 -2.12
C ASP A 30 -3.24 20.47 -1.82
N ILE A 31 -3.40 21.61 -2.51
CA ILE A 31 -4.52 22.52 -2.29
C ILE A 31 -5.88 21.86 -2.55
N ASN A 32 -5.98 20.92 -3.49
CA ASN A 32 -7.23 20.23 -3.80
C ASN A 32 -7.65 19.30 -2.66
N LEU A 33 -6.70 18.59 -2.03
CA LEU A 33 -6.97 17.79 -0.84
C LEU A 33 -7.31 18.67 0.35
N VAL A 34 -6.61 19.78 0.52
CA VAL A 34 -6.92 20.74 1.58
C VAL A 34 -8.31 21.32 1.41
N LEU A 35 -8.71 21.74 0.21
CA LEU A 35 -10.03 22.29 -0.06
C LEU A 35 -11.15 21.25 0.11
N SER A 36 -10.96 19.99 -0.28
CA SER A 36 -11.94 18.93 -0.07
C SER A 36 -12.26 18.71 1.40
N ARG A 37 -11.26 18.81 2.29
CA ARG A 37 -11.44 18.71 3.76
C ARG A 37 -12.31 19.81 4.34
N TYR A 38 -12.14 21.05 3.86
CA TYR A 38 -12.84 22.21 4.42
C TYR A 38 -14.20 22.47 3.78
N LYS A 39 -14.37 22.12 2.51
CA LYS A 39 -15.57 22.44 1.75
C LYS A 39 -16.57 21.30 1.67
N ASN A 40 -16.09 20.06 1.73
CA ASN A 40 -16.90 18.82 1.61
C ASN A 40 -17.97 18.87 0.51
N GLU A 41 -17.64 19.49 -0.61
CA GLU A 41 -18.50 19.61 -1.78
C GLU A 41 -18.01 18.61 -2.84
N ASN A 42 -18.94 18.02 -3.57
CA ASN A 42 -18.63 17.02 -4.61
C ASN A 42 -17.56 17.47 -5.62
N TRP A 43 -17.54 18.76 -5.95
CA TRP A 43 -16.53 19.32 -6.85
C TRP A 43 -15.12 19.22 -6.30
N TYR A 44 -14.91 19.63 -5.05
CA TYR A 44 -13.59 19.56 -4.42
C TYR A 44 -13.14 18.12 -4.19
N ASN A 45 -14.07 17.23 -3.83
CA ASN A 45 -13.80 15.80 -3.70
C ASN A 45 -13.38 15.19 -5.04
N TYR A 46 -14.04 15.57 -6.14
CA TYR A 46 -13.66 15.14 -7.48
C TYR A 46 -12.26 15.65 -7.87
N GLN A 47 -11.93 16.92 -7.62
CA GLN A 47 -10.59 17.47 -7.88
C GLN A 47 -9.51 16.78 -7.06
N ALA A 48 -9.78 16.49 -5.79
CA ALA A 48 -8.87 15.76 -4.92
C ALA A 48 -8.62 14.33 -5.44
N ALA A 49 -9.68 13.61 -5.84
CA ALA A 49 -9.57 12.29 -6.41
C ALA A 49 -8.78 12.28 -7.74
N GLN A 50 -9.03 13.26 -8.62
CA GLN A 50 -8.24 13.42 -9.85
C GLN A 50 -6.76 13.66 -9.53
N ARG A 51 -6.47 14.52 -8.57
CA ARG A 51 -5.09 14.82 -8.18
C ARG A 51 -4.39 13.58 -7.63
N MET A 52 -5.04 12.79 -6.80
CA MET A 52 -4.51 11.50 -6.35
C MET A 52 -4.25 10.56 -7.53
N ASN A 53 -5.15 10.52 -8.52
CA ASN A 53 -4.97 9.68 -9.70
C ASN A 53 -3.75 10.10 -10.55
N GLU A 54 -3.44 11.39 -10.66
CA GLU A 54 -2.23 11.85 -11.35
C GLU A 54 -0.96 11.27 -10.72
N TYR A 55 -0.92 11.16 -9.39
CA TYR A 55 0.21 10.55 -8.68
C TYR A 55 0.29 9.02 -8.89
N THR A 56 -0.85 8.31 -8.96
CA THR A 56 -0.83 6.88 -9.27
C THR A 56 -0.38 6.60 -10.70
N VAL A 57 -0.76 7.45 -11.65
CA VAL A 57 -0.32 7.32 -13.05
C VAL A 57 1.18 7.59 -13.20
N SER A 58 1.74 8.49 -12.40
CA SER A 58 3.16 8.83 -12.43
C SER A 58 4.07 7.88 -11.65
N ASN A 59 3.50 7.04 -10.80
CA ASN A 59 4.24 6.09 -9.96
C ASN A 59 3.61 4.69 -10.05
N SER A 60 4.25 3.79 -10.79
CA SER A 60 3.75 2.43 -11.03
C SER A 60 3.68 1.57 -9.76
N PHE A 61 4.50 1.87 -8.76
CA PHE A 61 4.51 1.15 -7.49
C PHE A 61 3.23 1.37 -6.66
N ILE A 62 2.53 2.51 -6.90
CA ILE A 62 1.27 2.84 -6.24
C ILE A 62 0.10 2.44 -7.13
N ASP A 63 -0.66 1.42 -6.74
CA ASP A 63 -1.87 1.02 -7.45
C ASP A 63 -3.06 1.94 -7.14
N THR A 64 -3.23 2.32 -5.88
CA THR A 64 -4.33 3.17 -5.44
C THR A 64 -3.93 4.02 -4.25
N ILE A 65 -4.37 5.27 -4.22
CA ILE A 65 -4.27 6.16 -3.06
C ILE A 65 -5.66 6.27 -2.43
N VAL A 66 -5.73 6.05 -1.13
CA VAL A 66 -6.96 6.15 -0.34
C VAL A 66 -6.78 7.25 0.70
N TYR A 67 -7.59 8.27 0.63
CA TYR A 67 -7.65 9.36 1.59
C TYR A 67 -8.87 9.20 2.48
N VAL A 68 -8.66 9.32 3.78
CA VAL A 68 -9.68 9.18 4.80
C VAL A 68 -9.71 10.42 5.67
N ASP A 69 -10.85 11.07 5.77
CA ASP A 69 -11.10 12.09 6.77
C ASP A 69 -11.77 11.46 7.99
N ASN A 70 -11.04 11.37 9.08
CA ASN A 70 -11.49 10.74 10.33
C ASN A 70 -12.57 11.57 11.04
N LYS A 71 -12.73 12.88 10.74
CA LYS A 71 -13.73 13.75 11.36
C LYS A 71 -15.08 13.64 10.69
N THR A 72 -15.09 13.55 9.37
CA THR A 72 -16.33 13.50 8.59
C THR A 72 -16.72 12.07 8.22
N ASP A 73 -15.87 11.09 8.57
CA ASP A 73 -16.00 9.70 8.16
C ASP A 73 -16.19 9.58 6.63
N SER A 74 -15.44 10.40 5.89
CA SER A 74 -15.45 10.42 4.43
C SER A 74 -14.21 9.79 3.86
N ILE A 75 -14.37 9.17 2.69
CA ILE A 75 -13.30 8.47 2.01
C ILE A 75 -13.25 8.89 0.55
N LEU A 76 -12.04 9.13 0.04
CA LEU A 76 -11.76 9.38 -1.36
C LEU A 76 -10.73 8.38 -1.86
N SER A 77 -10.78 8.07 -3.15
CA SER A 77 -9.84 7.14 -3.79
C SER A 77 -9.38 7.67 -5.14
N SER A 78 -8.17 7.36 -5.54
CA SER A 78 -7.57 7.73 -6.83
C SER A 78 -8.15 6.96 -8.00
N GLY A 79 -9.46 7.10 -8.27
CA GLY A 79 -10.11 6.57 -9.47
C GLY A 79 -10.60 5.13 -9.42
N LYS A 80 -10.36 4.39 -8.33
CA LYS A 80 -10.97 3.07 -8.12
C LYS A 80 -12.07 3.16 -7.06
N HIS A 81 -13.06 2.28 -7.18
CA HIS A 81 -14.23 2.36 -6.31
C HIS A 81 -13.87 1.98 -4.87
N VAL A 82 -14.22 2.87 -3.97
CA VAL A 82 -14.29 2.60 -2.53
C VAL A 82 -15.73 2.81 -2.12
N TYR A 83 -16.28 1.89 -1.35
CA TYR A 83 -17.61 2.06 -0.78
C TYR A 83 -17.63 1.63 0.69
N LYS A 84 -18.66 2.07 1.41
CA LYS A 84 -18.90 1.72 2.80
C LYS A 84 -20.19 0.93 2.91
N GLU A 85 -20.13 -0.21 3.60
CA GLU A 85 -21.29 -1.05 3.91
C GLU A 85 -21.15 -1.53 5.36
N ASP A 86 -22.22 -1.42 6.13
CA ASP A 86 -22.26 -1.81 7.55
C ASP A 86 -21.10 -1.26 8.42
N GLY A 87 -20.64 -0.06 8.11
CA GLY A 87 -19.53 0.60 8.81
C GLY A 87 -18.14 0.15 8.37
N ILE A 88 -18.04 -0.78 7.44
CA ILE A 88 -16.78 -1.29 6.90
C ILE A 88 -16.53 -0.64 5.53
N TYR A 89 -15.32 -0.18 5.30
CA TYR A 89 -14.89 0.29 3.98
C TYR A 89 -14.34 -0.88 3.16
N TYR A 90 -14.63 -0.83 1.86
CA TYR A 90 -14.18 -1.82 0.90
C TYR A 90 -13.37 -1.15 -0.20
N VAL A 91 -12.15 -1.61 -0.42
CA VAL A 91 -11.24 -1.11 -1.46
C VAL A 91 -11.21 -2.10 -2.62
N TYR A 92 -11.42 -1.60 -3.84
CA TYR A 92 -11.33 -2.42 -5.04
C TYR A 92 -9.87 -2.69 -5.42
N THR A 93 -9.52 -3.95 -5.58
CA THR A 93 -8.14 -4.40 -5.88
C THR A 93 -7.87 -4.62 -7.38
N GLY A 94 -8.84 -4.29 -8.22
CA GLY A 94 -8.80 -4.60 -9.65
C GLY A 94 -9.55 -5.88 -10.03
N THR A 95 -9.80 -6.78 -9.08
CA THR A 95 -10.54 -8.03 -9.28
C THR A 95 -11.76 -8.16 -8.36
N HIS A 96 -11.62 -7.76 -7.10
CA HIS A 96 -12.67 -7.83 -6.09
C HIS A 96 -12.51 -6.74 -5.03
N TYR A 97 -13.44 -6.67 -4.10
CA TYR A 97 -13.40 -5.73 -2.99
C TYR A 97 -12.87 -6.39 -1.73
N LEU A 98 -11.85 -5.80 -1.12
CA LEU A 98 -11.33 -6.22 0.18
C LEU A 98 -11.86 -5.30 1.29
N PRO A 99 -12.25 -5.86 2.44
CA PRO A 99 -12.57 -5.07 3.62
C PRO A 99 -11.31 -4.32 4.09
N PHE A 100 -11.47 -3.02 4.31
CA PHE A 100 -10.39 -2.13 4.67
C PHE A 100 -10.47 -1.78 6.16
N PRO A 101 -9.55 -2.27 7.00
CA PRO A 101 -9.63 -2.12 8.44
C PRO A 101 -9.08 -0.75 8.91
N MET A 102 -9.77 0.33 8.58
CA MET A 102 -9.28 1.70 8.79
C MET A 102 -8.99 2.07 10.25
N MET A 103 -9.85 1.65 11.17
CA MET A 103 -9.78 2.08 12.58
C MET A 103 -8.56 1.53 13.34
N GLN A 104 -7.92 0.48 12.85
CA GLN A 104 -6.83 -0.19 13.59
C GLN A 104 -5.46 0.46 13.42
N TYR A 105 -5.31 1.38 12.46
CA TYR A 105 -3.98 1.82 12.01
C TYR A 105 -3.73 3.32 12.09
N THR A 106 -4.71 4.10 12.54
CA THR A 106 -4.60 5.57 12.61
C THR A 106 -3.77 6.09 13.78
N ASP A 107 -3.50 5.27 14.79
CA ASP A 107 -2.82 5.67 16.03
C ASP A 107 -1.29 5.46 16.02
N SER A 108 -0.71 5.10 14.89
CA SER A 108 0.71 4.80 14.84
C SER A 108 1.57 6.04 14.57
N ASN A 109 2.52 6.27 15.47
CA ASN A 109 3.56 7.29 15.30
C ASN A 109 4.72 6.82 14.38
N LYS A 110 4.51 5.81 13.54
CA LYS A 110 5.51 5.25 12.63
C LYS A 110 4.86 4.84 11.33
N SER A 111 5.65 4.89 10.26
CA SER A 111 5.24 4.28 8.98
C SER A 111 4.96 2.80 9.17
N GLN A 112 3.91 2.31 8.54
CA GLN A 112 3.48 0.92 8.65
C GLN A 112 3.26 0.30 7.27
N LEU A 113 3.63 -0.96 7.17
CA LEU A 113 3.29 -1.85 6.06
C LEU A 113 2.31 -2.90 6.59
N ILE A 114 1.12 -2.93 6.01
CA ILE A 114 0.03 -3.78 6.45
C ILE A 114 -0.29 -4.75 5.32
N PHE A 115 -0.21 -6.03 5.62
CA PHE A 115 -0.57 -7.06 4.68
C PHE A 115 -2.04 -7.42 4.85
N LEU A 116 -2.83 -7.17 3.80
CA LEU A 116 -4.21 -7.57 3.70
C LEU A 116 -4.29 -8.76 2.74
N SER A 117 -4.83 -9.86 3.19
CA SER A 117 -4.99 -11.07 2.40
C SER A 117 -6.38 -11.65 2.60
N ASP A 118 -6.99 -12.05 1.50
CA ASP A 118 -8.08 -13.02 1.50
C ASP A 118 -7.65 -14.27 0.73
N GLU A 119 -8.58 -15.23 0.54
CA GLU A 119 -8.31 -16.49 -0.15
C GLU A 119 -7.85 -16.27 -1.63
N THR A 120 -8.11 -15.13 -2.21
CA THR A 120 -7.96 -14.87 -3.64
C THR A 120 -6.90 -13.83 -3.98
N SER A 121 -6.51 -12.94 -3.06
CA SER A 121 -5.52 -11.91 -3.33
C SER A 121 -4.81 -11.37 -2.10
N SER A 122 -3.61 -10.91 -2.35
CA SER A 122 -2.75 -10.23 -1.39
C SER A 122 -2.60 -8.77 -1.76
N LEU A 123 -2.78 -7.91 -0.77
CA LEU A 123 -2.65 -6.47 -0.90
C LEU A 123 -1.68 -5.95 0.14
N LEU A 124 -0.74 -5.13 -0.28
CA LEU A 124 0.13 -4.42 0.63
C LEU A 124 -0.35 -2.97 0.77
N LEU A 125 -0.59 -2.57 2.00
CA LEU A 125 -1.01 -1.23 2.33
C LEU A 125 0.11 -0.52 3.05
N TYR A 126 0.55 0.60 2.53
CA TYR A 126 1.55 1.45 3.15
C TYR A 126 0.89 2.70 3.74
N LEU A 127 1.14 2.93 5.03
CA LEU A 127 0.77 4.14 5.75
C LEU A 127 2.04 4.87 6.14
N PRO A 128 2.37 6.00 5.48
CA PRO A 128 3.51 6.82 5.87
C PRO A 128 3.31 7.48 7.23
N TYR A 129 4.41 7.73 7.92
CA TYR A 129 4.38 8.52 9.15
C TYR A 129 3.84 9.94 8.88
N ASN A 130 2.84 10.34 9.64
CA ASN A 130 2.29 11.68 9.58
C ASN A 130 2.28 12.31 10.98
N SER A 131 3.24 13.21 11.25
CA SER A 131 3.43 13.82 12.57
C SER A 131 2.36 14.87 12.95
N ASN A 132 1.52 15.30 12.00
CA ASN A 132 0.79 16.55 12.18
C ASN A 132 -0.73 16.44 12.13
N VAL A 133 -1.33 15.26 11.92
CA VAL A 133 -2.76 15.25 11.61
C VAL A 133 -3.53 14.12 12.27
N GLU A 134 -4.17 14.45 13.37
CA GLU A 134 -5.20 13.63 14.01
C GLU A 134 -6.50 13.50 13.21
N SER A 135 -6.65 14.24 12.09
CA SER A 135 -7.93 14.39 11.40
C SER A 135 -8.05 13.63 10.09
N TYR A 136 -6.95 13.20 9.47
CA TYR A 136 -7.01 12.43 8.22
C TYR A 136 -5.84 11.45 8.12
N SER A 137 -6.01 10.43 7.26
CA SER A 137 -4.98 9.45 6.93
C SER A 137 -4.93 9.22 5.42
N ILE A 138 -3.73 9.04 4.88
CA ILE A 138 -3.53 8.69 3.48
C ILE A 138 -2.85 7.32 3.42
N PHE A 139 -3.48 6.38 2.74
CA PHE A 139 -3.00 5.02 2.56
C PHE A 139 -2.62 4.80 1.10
N TYR A 140 -1.55 4.06 0.89
CA TYR A 140 -1.04 3.68 -0.42
C TYR A 140 -1.18 2.19 -0.61
N VAL A 141 -2.00 1.80 -1.56
CA VAL A 141 -2.10 0.40 -1.98
C VAL A 141 -0.95 0.13 -2.93
N ILE A 142 -0.08 -0.79 -2.57
CA ILE A 142 1.11 -1.13 -3.33
C ILE A 142 0.77 -2.22 -4.35
N SER A 143 1.27 -2.05 -5.57
CA SER A 143 1.09 -3.00 -6.65
C SER A 143 1.78 -4.34 -6.34
N ALA A 144 0.99 -5.39 -6.14
CA ALA A 144 1.53 -6.74 -5.96
C ALA A 144 2.32 -7.23 -7.19
N LYS A 145 1.93 -6.78 -8.38
CA LYS A 145 2.63 -7.09 -9.63
C LYS A 145 4.02 -6.46 -9.68
N ASP A 146 4.15 -5.20 -9.25
CA ASP A 146 5.44 -4.52 -9.28
C ASP A 146 6.36 -5.05 -8.19
N LEU A 147 5.83 -5.40 -7.02
CA LEU A 147 6.57 -6.16 -6.01
C LEU A 147 7.12 -7.48 -6.56
N GLN A 148 6.30 -8.23 -7.28
CA GLN A 148 6.75 -9.47 -7.93
C GLN A 148 7.81 -9.19 -9.00
N THR A 149 7.62 -8.16 -9.81
CA THR A 149 8.58 -7.75 -10.85
C THR A 149 9.92 -7.35 -10.23
N THR A 150 9.91 -6.61 -9.11
CA THR A 150 11.13 -6.24 -8.38
C THR A 150 11.87 -7.49 -7.87
N LEU A 151 11.15 -8.47 -7.33
CA LEU A 151 11.72 -9.74 -6.92
C LEU A 151 12.29 -10.54 -8.11
N GLU A 152 11.58 -10.57 -9.24
CA GLU A 152 11.98 -11.28 -10.45
C GLU A 152 13.22 -10.64 -11.09
N THR A 153 13.25 -9.32 -11.22
CA THR A 153 14.38 -8.59 -11.81
C THR A 153 15.63 -8.65 -10.93
N GLY A 154 15.48 -8.62 -9.62
CA GLY A 154 16.57 -8.83 -8.67
C GLY A 154 17.11 -10.27 -8.67
N SER A 155 16.34 -11.22 -9.17
CA SER A 155 16.64 -12.66 -9.11
C SER A 155 17.33 -13.24 -10.35
N PHE A 156 18.06 -12.45 -11.15
CA PHE A 156 18.74 -12.91 -12.39
C PHE A 156 19.22 -14.38 -12.37
N ASN A 157 18.85 -15.13 -13.41
CA ASN A 157 19.31 -16.46 -13.80
C ASN A 157 20.08 -17.27 -12.74
N GLY A 158 19.36 -18.00 -11.90
CA GLY A 158 19.96 -18.92 -10.91
C GLY A 158 19.41 -18.82 -9.48
N ILE A 159 18.52 -17.88 -9.14
CA ILE A 159 17.71 -17.98 -7.94
C ILE A 159 16.48 -18.81 -8.28
N THR A 160 16.34 -19.92 -7.60
CA THR A 160 15.22 -20.85 -7.82
C THR A 160 13.96 -20.37 -7.11
N SER A 161 14.10 -19.56 -6.03
CA SER A 161 12.98 -19.07 -5.25
C SER A 161 13.38 -17.86 -4.40
N ALA A 162 12.47 -16.90 -4.28
CA ALA A 162 12.58 -15.73 -3.41
C ALA A 162 11.19 -15.30 -2.94
N CYS A 163 11.06 -14.78 -1.74
CA CYS A 163 9.79 -14.21 -1.28
C CYS A 163 10.02 -13.03 -0.33
N LEU A 164 9.06 -12.12 -0.34
CA LEU A 164 8.88 -11.08 0.66
C LEU A 164 7.90 -11.61 1.70
N VAL A 165 8.30 -11.55 2.95
CA VAL A 165 7.47 -12.03 4.07
C VAL A 165 7.26 -10.91 5.09
N THR A 166 6.12 -10.93 5.76
CA THR A 166 5.84 -10.09 6.91
C THR A 166 6.57 -10.59 8.15
N SER A 167 6.62 -9.78 9.21
CA SER A 167 7.20 -10.17 10.50
C SER A 167 6.49 -11.37 11.17
N ASP A 168 5.25 -11.65 10.77
CA ASP A 168 4.46 -12.82 11.19
C ASP A 168 4.52 -13.97 10.17
N ASN A 169 5.55 -13.99 9.33
CA ASN A 169 5.88 -15.03 8.35
C ASN A 169 4.82 -15.30 7.26
N ARG A 170 3.97 -14.31 6.96
CA ARG A 170 3.07 -14.39 5.81
C ARG A 170 3.77 -13.97 4.53
N ILE A 171 3.60 -14.73 3.45
CA ILE A 171 4.15 -14.40 2.14
C ILE A 171 3.33 -13.28 1.52
N VAL A 172 3.97 -12.14 1.27
CA VAL A 172 3.40 -10.98 0.57
C VAL A 172 3.49 -11.16 -0.94
N SER A 173 4.67 -11.52 -1.42
CA SER A 173 4.95 -11.75 -2.83
C SER A 173 6.13 -12.71 -2.97
N GLY A 174 6.23 -13.44 -4.08
CA GLY A 174 7.37 -14.32 -4.27
C GLY A 174 7.38 -15.11 -5.56
N ILE A 175 8.54 -15.69 -5.84
CA ILE A 175 8.84 -16.54 -6.98
C ILE A 175 9.02 -17.97 -6.44
N HIS A 176 8.31 -18.93 -7.01
CA HIS A 176 8.35 -20.33 -6.56
C HIS A 176 8.19 -20.50 -5.06
N THR A 177 7.20 -19.83 -4.49
CA THR A 177 6.95 -19.79 -3.04
C THR A 177 6.67 -21.15 -2.43
N ASP A 178 6.19 -22.12 -3.19
CA ASP A 178 5.93 -23.49 -2.73
C ASP A 178 7.20 -24.19 -2.21
N THR A 179 8.37 -23.82 -2.74
CA THR A 179 9.65 -24.35 -2.27
C THR A 179 10.13 -23.73 -0.97
N ILE A 180 9.66 -22.53 -0.65
CA ILE A 180 10.06 -21.75 0.55
C ILE A 180 9.09 -22.00 1.71
N ARG A 181 7.80 -22.20 1.41
CA ARG A 181 6.74 -22.37 2.42
C ARG A 181 7.06 -23.37 3.54
N PRO A 182 7.61 -24.58 3.26
CA PRO A 182 7.97 -25.52 4.32
C PRO A 182 9.03 -25.01 5.31
N TYR A 183 9.91 -24.10 4.86
CA TYR A 183 10.94 -23.48 5.72
C TYR A 183 10.36 -22.38 6.59
N LEU A 184 9.38 -21.61 6.09
CA LEU A 184 8.68 -20.58 6.86
C LEU A 184 7.82 -21.22 7.96
N ASP A 185 7.14 -22.32 7.68
CA ASP A 185 6.35 -23.08 8.65
C ASP A 185 7.22 -23.66 9.78
N GLY A 186 8.51 -23.85 9.53
CA GLY A 186 9.50 -24.29 10.54
C GLY A 186 9.95 -23.16 11.47
N LEU A 187 10.00 -21.90 10.99
CA LEU A 187 10.43 -20.74 11.78
C LEU A 187 9.37 -20.28 12.79
N VAL A 188 8.12 -20.63 12.60
CA VAL A 188 7.01 -20.28 13.52
C VAL A 188 7.01 -21.13 14.79
N LYS A 189 7.86 -22.17 14.89
CA LYS A 189 7.86 -23.14 16.00
C LYS A 189 8.97 -22.93 17.03
N GLU A 190 9.79 -21.91 16.86
CA GLU A 190 10.79 -21.49 17.84
C GLU A 190 10.36 -20.17 18.51
#